data_d6691de84e6697b347bcda1b09c9191a
#
_entry.id   d6691de84e6697b347bcda1b09c9191a
#
_cell.length_a   1.000
_cell.length_b   1.000
_cell.length_c   1.000
_cell.angle_alpha   90.00
_cell.angle_beta   90.00
_cell.angle_gamma   90.00
#
_symmetry.space_group_name_H-M   'P 1'
#
loop_
_entity.id
_entity.type
_entity.pdbx_description
1 polymer ?
#
loop_
_entity_poly.entity_id
_entity_poly.type
_entity_poly.pdbx_seq_one_letter_code
_entity_poly.pdbx_strand_id
1 'polypeptide(L)'
;MGYAQDGLMKANEALKAIEASQKFTLPQDDRMIAIDAAQKFTLAQDAWMTSIEAAQRFALAQDKMILMVWDQATYYPLPVLIKNSSGKKVLINNLFQSPEVIDFLWQHFVLLKIDDDSYPALYEDIKNRSFTYKGKFDDDSLKVMDANGNILNTSLNTEYVLDLTVLINKYALNTSYLKQELLNYRKERTFYTTLYLASRYVEFGFYTHSSIRPEIVDLSSIYINEARVLMTRDSLDNKAALEQRLELLDIEQSLVLNKPKKVIRRLKRFKEEELQGANKPFLAFMYFTAYRLLRDEKNAAVWRSKISSVDFDKAMFIIKNN
;
A
#
# COMPACT_ATOMS: atom_id res chain seq x y z
N MET A 1 -7.61 25.91 -15.91
CA MET A 1 -7.88 27.34 -15.57
C MET A 1 -9.14 27.57 -14.74
N GLY A 2 -10.17 26.70 -14.76
CA GLY A 2 -11.41 26.90 -14.00
C GLY A 2 -11.27 26.78 -12.47
N TYR A 3 -10.47 25.85 -11.98
CA TYR A 3 -10.34 25.59 -10.53
C TYR A 3 -9.68 26.72 -9.73
N ALA A 4 -8.70 27.42 -10.30
CA ALA A 4 -8.06 28.56 -9.63
C ALA A 4 -8.98 29.77 -9.48
N GLN A 5 -9.90 30.00 -10.43
CA GLN A 5 -10.90 31.07 -10.34
C GLN A 5 -12.00 30.78 -9.32
N ASP A 6 -12.39 29.51 -9.16
CA ASP A 6 -13.42 29.09 -8.20
C ASP A 6 -12.90 29.20 -6.76
N GLY A 7 -11.63 28.83 -6.51
CA GLY A 7 -10.96 29.01 -5.21
C GLY A 7 -10.82 30.49 -4.82
N LEU A 8 -10.50 31.35 -5.79
CA LEU A 8 -10.40 32.81 -5.58
C LEU A 8 -11.76 33.43 -5.22
N MET A 9 -12.83 32.94 -5.84
CA MET A 9 -14.19 33.40 -5.60
C MET A 9 -14.67 33.00 -4.20
N LYS A 10 -14.45 31.76 -3.78
CA LYS A 10 -14.80 31.26 -2.44
C LYS A 10 -13.99 31.94 -1.34
N ALA A 11 -12.70 32.19 -1.55
CA ALA A 11 -11.86 32.92 -0.59
C ALA A 11 -12.33 34.38 -0.41
N ASN A 12 -12.73 35.06 -1.48
CA ASN A 12 -13.31 36.42 -1.42
C ASN A 12 -14.67 36.43 -0.75
N GLU A 13 -15.52 35.42 -0.93
CA GLU A 13 -16.83 35.32 -0.26
C GLU A 13 -16.65 35.05 1.25
N ALA A 14 -15.73 34.20 1.64
CA ALA A 14 -15.38 33.93 3.05
C ALA A 14 -14.86 35.21 3.74
N LEU A 15 -14.00 35.98 3.07
CA LEU A 15 -13.47 37.23 3.60
C LEU A 15 -14.58 38.28 3.77
N LYS A 16 -15.49 38.44 2.79
CA LYS A 16 -16.65 39.31 2.90
C LYS A 16 -17.58 38.93 4.05
N ALA A 17 -17.74 37.60 4.31
CA ALA A 17 -18.54 37.13 5.43
C ALA A 17 -17.91 37.48 6.78
N ILE A 18 -16.58 37.35 6.90
CA ILE A 18 -15.83 37.73 8.10
C ILE A 18 -15.89 39.24 8.34
N GLU A 19 -15.66 40.06 7.32
CA GLU A 19 -15.77 41.53 7.40
C GLU A 19 -17.17 41.97 7.77
N ALA A 20 -18.21 41.36 7.23
CA ALA A 20 -19.59 41.63 7.57
C ALA A 20 -19.96 41.28 9.02
N SER A 21 -19.35 40.22 9.59
CA SER A 21 -19.62 39.79 10.96
C SER A 21 -18.90 40.63 12.02
N GLN A 22 -17.75 41.27 11.68
CA GLN A 22 -16.92 41.96 12.67
C GLN A 22 -16.94 43.50 12.61
N LYS A 23 -17.59 44.13 11.63
CA LYS A 23 -17.56 45.58 11.40
C LYS A 23 -16.12 46.19 11.40
N PHE A 24 -15.13 45.43 11.00
CA PHE A 24 -13.71 45.80 11.01
C PHE A 24 -13.17 45.80 9.59
N THR A 25 -12.63 46.90 9.12
CA THR A 25 -11.92 47.01 7.84
C THR A 25 -10.44 46.84 8.07
N LEU A 26 -9.87 45.72 7.57
CA LEU A 26 -8.43 45.48 7.60
C LEU A 26 -7.68 46.45 6.67
N PRO A 27 -6.46 46.91 7.02
CA PRO A 27 -5.58 47.61 6.11
C PRO A 27 -5.34 46.82 4.84
N GLN A 28 -5.03 47.50 3.74
CA GLN A 28 -4.92 46.85 2.40
C GLN A 28 -3.85 45.76 2.33
N ASP A 29 -2.72 45.96 3.04
CA ASP A 29 -1.64 44.98 3.12
C ASP A 29 -2.04 43.74 3.93
N ASP A 30 -2.77 43.91 5.03
CA ASP A 30 -3.28 42.80 5.84
C ASP A 30 -4.38 42.01 5.12
N ARG A 31 -5.17 42.68 4.27
CA ARG A 31 -6.14 42.02 3.38
C ARG A 31 -5.46 41.10 2.36
N MET A 32 -4.38 41.57 1.73
CA MET A 32 -3.61 40.76 0.77
C MET A 32 -3.02 39.52 1.43
N ILE A 33 -2.46 39.67 2.65
CA ILE A 33 -1.92 38.55 3.43
C ILE A 33 -3.04 37.56 3.82
N ALA A 34 -4.20 38.07 4.26
CA ALA A 34 -5.34 37.24 4.65
C ALA A 34 -5.95 36.50 3.45
N ILE A 35 -6.02 37.13 2.27
CA ILE A 35 -6.48 36.50 1.02
C ILE A 35 -5.51 35.39 0.58
N ASP A 36 -4.21 35.65 0.60
CA ASP A 36 -3.18 34.65 0.25
C ASP A 36 -3.22 33.44 1.22
N ALA A 37 -3.35 33.70 2.52
CA ALA A 37 -3.51 32.67 3.54
C ALA A 37 -4.80 31.85 3.36
N ALA A 38 -5.94 32.52 3.08
CA ALA A 38 -7.23 31.87 2.84
C ALA A 38 -7.20 31.03 1.54
N GLN A 39 -6.54 31.52 0.48
CA GLN A 39 -6.34 30.77 -0.76
C GLN A 39 -5.47 29.53 -0.54
N LYS A 40 -4.36 29.66 0.16
CA LYS A 40 -3.48 28.52 0.50
C LYS A 40 -4.24 27.48 1.34
N PHE A 41 -5.04 27.92 2.29
CA PHE A 41 -5.86 27.04 3.11
C PHE A 41 -6.91 26.27 2.28
N THR A 42 -7.64 26.97 1.39
CA THR A 42 -8.63 26.35 0.51
C THR A 42 -7.97 25.37 -0.47
N LEU A 43 -6.86 25.76 -1.10
CA LEU A 43 -6.10 24.89 -1.99
C LEU A 43 -5.58 23.64 -1.27
N ALA A 44 -5.14 23.77 -0.03
CA ALA A 44 -4.67 22.65 0.78
C ALA A 44 -5.81 21.69 1.15
N GLN A 45 -6.99 22.19 1.47
CA GLN A 45 -8.15 21.34 1.79
C GLN A 45 -8.75 20.65 0.56
N ASP A 46 -8.85 21.35 -0.56
CA ASP A 46 -9.39 20.82 -1.81
C ASP A 46 -8.41 19.85 -2.53
N ALA A 47 -7.16 19.77 -2.07
CA ALA A 47 -6.17 18.90 -2.66
C ALA A 47 -6.33 17.40 -2.26
N TRP A 48 -7.13 17.08 -1.26
CA TRP A 48 -7.40 15.70 -0.86
C TRP A 48 -8.63 15.18 -1.60
N MET A 49 -8.51 14.01 -2.23
CA MET A 49 -9.67 13.33 -2.79
C MET A 49 -10.59 12.86 -1.65
N THR A 50 -11.91 12.91 -1.86
CA THR A 50 -12.91 12.46 -0.87
C THR A 50 -13.62 11.17 -1.29
N SER A 51 -13.45 10.73 -2.52
CA SER A 51 -14.02 9.48 -3.04
C SER A 51 -12.98 8.36 -3.05
N ILE A 52 -13.23 7.31 -2.29
CA ILE A 52 -12.40 6.10 -2.26
C ILE A 52 -12.26 5.51 -3.66
N GLU A 53 -13.35 5.36 -4.40
CA GLU A 53 -13.31 4.79 -5.74
C GLU A 53 -12.49 5.63 -6.71
N ALA A 54 -12.60 6.95 -6.64
CA ALA A 54 -11.83 7.86 -7.48
C ALA A 54 -10.34 7.76 -7.13
N ALA A 55 -9.99 7.76 -5.84
CA ALA A 55 -8.61 7.61 -5.37
C ALA A 55 -7.99 6.27 -5.79
N GLN A 56 -8.74 5.18 -5.69
CA GLN A 56 -8.30 3.86 -6.14
C GLN A 56 -8.03 3.81 -7.66
N ARG A 57 -8.93 4.40 -8.47
CA ARG A 57 -8.73 4.50 -9.94
C ARG A 57 -7.50 5.34 -10.27
N PHE A 58 -7.31 6.42 -9.54
CA PHE A 58 -6.20 7.34 -9.75
C PHE A 58 -4.86 6.71 -9.34
N ALA A 59 -4.83 5.99 -8.20
CA ALA A 59 -3.67 5.23 -7.74
C ALA A 59 -3.24 4.17 -8.77
N LEU A 60 -4.22 3.45 -9.33
CA LEU A 60 -3.98 2.47 -10.37
C LEU A 60 -3.48 3.10 -11.69
N ALA A 61 -4.00 4.28 -12.06
CA ALA A 61 -3.59 4.99 -13.26
C ALA A 61 -2.15 5.53 -13.14
N GLN A 62 -1.78 6.02 -11.95
CA GLN A 62 -0.47 6.63 -11.67
C GLN A 62 0.57 5.67 -11.10
N ASP A 63 0.22 4.40 -10.91
CA ASP A 63 1.10 3.38 -10.33
C ASP A 63 1.62 3.77 -8.92
N LYS A 64 0.74 4.37 -8.09
CA LYS A 64 1.07 4.88 -6.76
C LYS A 64 0.26 4.17 -5.67
N MET A 65 0.79 4.25 -4.45
CA MET A 65 0.03 3.94 -3.24
C MET A 65 -0.92 5.10 -2.90
N ILE A 66 -1.95 4.81 -2.10
CA ILE A 66 -2.86 5.80 -1.53
C ILE A 66 -2.35 6.17 -0.13
N LEU A 67 -2.36 7.45 0.20
CA LEU A 67 -2.15 7.96 1.56
C LEU A 67 -3.50 8.50 2.06
N MET A 68 -4.09 7.80 3.03
CA MET A 68 -5.43 8.08 3.54
C MET A 68 -5.37 8.66 4.96
N VAL A 69 -6.29 9.55 5.26
CA VAL A 69 -6.55 10.09 6.59
C VAL A 69 -8.06 10.17 6.85
N TRP A 70 -8.47 10.01 8.11
CA TRP A 70 -9.83 10.33 8.54
C TRP A 70 -10.04 11.85 8.60
N ASP A 71 -11.20 12.34 8.19
CA ASP A 71 -11.44 13.79 8.11
C ASP A 71 -11.29 14.47 9.48
N GLN A 72 -11.84 13.89 10.53
CA GLN A 72 -11.73 14.46 11.90
C GLN A 72 -10.28 14.56 12.38
N ALA A 73 -9.40 13.65 11.97
CA ALA A 73 -7.97 13.73 12.31
C ALA A 73 -7.30 14.98 11.71
N THR A 74 -7.83 15.53 10.61
CA THR A 74 -7.27 16.74 9.97
C THR A 74 -7.58 18.04 10.73
N TYR A 75 -8.51 18.00 11.68
CA TYR A 75 -8.83 19.17 12.53
C TYR A 75 -7.76 19.46 13.56
N TYR A 76 -6.89 18.50 13.82
CA TYR A 76 -5.75 18.63 14.73
C TYR A 76 -4.46 18.85 13.93
N PRO A 77 -3.58 19.77 14.38
CA PRO A 77 -2.29 19.95 13.72
C PRO A 77 -1.46 18.68 13.72
N LEU A 78 -0.95 18.29 12.55
CA LEU A 78 0.03 17.21 12.41
C LEU A 78 1.40 17.80 12.07
N PRO A 79 2.30 17.95 13.08
CA PRO A 79 3.66 18.45 12.84
C PRO A 79 4.46 17.40 12.06
N VAL A 80 5.18 17.85 11.04
CA VAL A 80 5.97 16.97 10.19
C VAL A 80 7.37 17.54 9.94
N LEU A 81 8.34 16.64 9.77
CA LEU A 81 9.68 16.96 9.30
C LEU A 81 9.82 16.57 7.83
N ILE A 82 10.39 17.45 7.03
CA ILE A 82 10.71 17.19 5.64
C ILE A 82 12.14 17.65 5.32
N LYS A 83 12.86 16.93 4.47
CA LYS A 83 14.14 17.41 3.96
C LYS A 83 13.91 18.35 2.78
N ASN A 84 14.48 19.55 2.86
CA ASN A 84 14.50 20.47 1.72
C ASN A 84 15.54 20.05 0.67
N SER A 85 15.63 20.79 -0.42
CA SER A 85 16.56 20.55 -1.53
C SER A 85 18.05 20.58 -1.12
N SER A 86 18.38 21.25 -0.02
CA SER A 86 19.75 21.26 0.57
C SER A 86 19.99 20.10 1.54
N GLY A 87 19.02 19.19 1.74
CA GLY A 87 19.11 18.06 2.67
C GLY A 87 18.87 18.42 4.14
N LYS A 88 18.57 19.68 4.45
CA LYS A 88 18.27 20.15 5.81
C LYS A 88 16.83 19.78 6.18
N LYS A 89 16.63 19.23 7.39
CA LYS A 89 15.30 18.98 7.93
C LYS A 89 14.62 20.30 8.32
N VAL A 90 13.40 20.48 7.84
CA VAL A 90 12.53 21.63 8.15
C VAL A 90 11.30 21.09 8.87
N LEU A 91 10.94 21.75 9.97
CA LEU A 91 9.72 21.46 10.71
C LEU A 91 8.57 22.26 10.09
N ILE A 92 7.50 21.56 9.75
CA ILE A 92 6.22 22.13 9.32
C ILE A 92 5.22 21.85 10.44
N ASN A 93 4.62 22.90 10.99
CA ASN A 93 3.77 22.80 12.18
C ASN A 93 2.46 22.05 11.91
N ASN A 94 1.93 22.13 10.70
CA ASN A 94 0.72 21.41 10.32
C ASN A 94 0.76 20.98 8.85
N LEU A 95 0.82 19.68 8.60
CA LEU A 95 0.78 19.10 7.28
C LEU A 95 -0.46 19.52 6.48
N PHE A 96 -1.63 19.49 7.12
CA PHE A 96 -2.93 19.73 6.46
C PHE A 96 -3.14 21.18 6.02
N GLN A 97 -2.32 22.11 6.50
CA GLN A 97 -2.37 23.53 6.18
C GLN A 97 -1.19 24.01 5.33
N SER A 98 -0.36 23.10 4.81
CA SER A 98 0.84 23.41 4.03
C SER A 98 0.70 22.95 2.58
N PRO A 99 0.24 23.82 1.65
CA PRO A 99 0.03 23.44 0.25
C PRO A 99 1.29 22.85 -0.39
N GLU A 100 2.46 23.41 -0.10
CA GLU A 100 3.73 22.95 -0.67
C GLU A 100 4.08 21.52 -0.24
N VAL A 101 3.73 21.14 1.00
CA VAL A 101 3.92 19.78 1.50
C VAL A 101 2.90 18.83 0.91
N ILE A 102 1.66 19.28 0.73
CA ILE A 102 0.60 18.49 0.09
C ILE A 102 0.95 18.23 -1.37
N ASP A 103 1.39 19.25 -2.12
CA ASP A 103 1.86 19.10 -3.50
C ASP A 103 3.03 18.13 -3.61
N PHE A 104 3.95 18.18 -2.64
CA PHE A 104 5.06 17.24 -2.57
C PHE A 104 4.57 15.80 -2.31
N LEU A 105 3.60 15.61 -1.41
CA LEU A 105 3.02 14.29 -1.15
C LEU A 105 2.31 13.72 -2.40
N TRP A 106 1.65 14.58 -3.20
CA TRP A 106 1.01 14.18 -4.46
C TRP A 106 2.00 13.62 -5.50
N GLN A 107 3.27 14.00 -5.43
CA GLN A 107 4.29 13.42 -6.30
C GLN A 107 4.52 11.92 -5.98
N HIS A 108 4.25 11.50 -4.74
CA HIS A 108 4.56 10.18 -4.22
C HIS A 108 3.34 9.29 -3.96
N PHE A 109 2.21 9.88 -3.60
CA PHE A 109 0.98 9.18 -3.23
C PHE A 109 -0.24 9.78 -3.93
N VAL A 110 -1.34 9.06 -3.92
CA VAL A 110 -2.68 9.63 -4.13
C VAL A 110 -3.25 9.94 -2.75
N LEU A 111 -3.60 11.21 -2.52
CA LEU A 111 -4.07 11.66 -1.22
C LEU A 111 -5.58 11.46 -1.10
N LEU A 112 -6.03 10.81 -0.02
CA LEU A 112 -7.42 10.47 0.23
C LEU A 112 -7.80 10.88 1.66
N LYS A 113 -8.87 11.68 1.77
CA LYS A 113 -9.50 12.05 3.03
C LYS A 113 -10.90 11.44 3.06
N ILE A 114 -11.21 10.67 4.10
CA ILE A 114 -12.49 9.97 4.23
C ILE A 114 -13.26 10.54 5.41
N ASP A 115 -14.55 10.83 5.17
CA ASP A 115 -15.48 11.23 6.19
C ASP A 115 -15.67 10.10 7.21
N ASP A 116 -15.60 10.43 8.49
CA ASP A 116 -15.75 9.50 9.60
C ASP A 116 -17.14 8.85 9.65
N ASP A 117 -18.16 9.47 9.06
CA ASP A 117 -19.48 8.88 8.89
C ASP A 117 -19.47 7.63 8.00
N SER A 118 -18.43 7.47 7.17
CA SER A 118 -18.19 6.26 6.36
C SER A 118 -17.64 5.07 7.17
N TYR A 119 -17.15 5.30 8.41
CA TYR A 119 -16.51 4.29 9.23
C TYR A 119 -17.33 3.00 9.39
N PRO A 120 -18.63 3.05 9.76
CA PRO A 120 -19.40 1.82 9.99
C PRO A 120 -19.48 0.94 8.74
N ALA A 121 -19.70 1.55 7.57
CA ALA A 121 -19.80 0.83 6.29
C ALA A 121 -18.45 0.18 5.90
N LEU A 122 -17.36 0.92 6.03
CA LEU A 122 -16.02 0.41 5.75
C LEU A 122 -15.56 -0.65 6.76
N TYR A 123 -15.97 -0.54 8.02
CA TYR A 123 -15.67 -1.53 9.04
C TYR A 123 -16.33 -2.89 8.75
N GLU A 124 -17.56 -2.90 8.19
CA GLU A 124 -18.23 -4.13 7.78
C GLU A 124 -17.39 -4.93 6.77
N ASP A 125 -16.71 -4.26 5.83
CA ASP A 125 -15.84 -4.91 4.84
C ASP A 125 -14.61 -5.56 5.46
N ILE A 126 -14.16 -5.06 6.61
CA ILE A 126 -12.92 -5.51 7.26
C ILE A 126 -13.14 -6.27 8.58
N LYS A 127 -14.38 -6.42 9.06
CA LYS A 127 -14.69 -7.03 10.38
C LYS A 127 -14.08 -8.41 10.57
N ASN A 128 -13.92 -9.19 9.49
CA ASN A 128 -13.33 -10.52 9.48
C ASN A 128 -11.80 -10.52 9.32
N ARG A 129 -11.15 -9.34 9.23
CA ARG A 129 -9.69 -9.22 9.17
C ARG A 129 -9.07 -9.46 10.55
N SER A 130 -7.74 -9.62 10.58
CA SER A 130 -7.01 -9.83 11.84
C SER A 130 -7.16 -8.63 12.80
N PHE A 131 -6.98 -8.88 14.09
CA PHE A 131 -6.98 -7.83 15.12
C PHE A 131 -5.98 -6.71 14.78
N THR A 132 -4.77 -7.06 14.33
CA THR A 132 -3.74 -6.09 13.92
C THR A 132 -4.20 -5.24 12.73
N TYR A 133 -4.90 -5.82 11.75
CA TYR A 133 -5.42 -5.07 10.61
C TYR A 133 -6.51 -4.08 11.04
N LYS A 134 -7.42 -4.50 11.89
CA LYS A 134 -8.46 -3.63 12.45
C LYS A 134 -7.85 -2.48 13.27
N GLY A 135 -6.82 -2.75 14.05
CA GLY A 135 -6.09 -1.70 14.77
C GLY A 135 -5.44 -0.67 13.82
N LYS A 136 -4.95 -1.07 12.65
CA LYS A 136 -4.48 -0.12 11.62
C LYS A 136 -5.64 0.71 11.03
N PHE A 137 -6.81 0.12 10.91
CA PHE A 137 -8.00 0.81 10.40
C PHE A 137 -8.52 1.85 11.41
N ASP A 138 -8.56 1.50 12.68
CA ASP A 138 -9.04 2.34 13.78
C ASP A 138 -8.07 3.49 14.15
N ASP A 139 -6.81 3.40 13.73
CA ASP A 139 -5.77 4.38 14.03
C ASP A 139 -6.04 5.71 13.32
N ASP A 140 -5.89 6.84 14.02
CA ASP A 140 -6.14 8.19 13.47
C ASP A 140 -4.98 8.73 12.63
N SER A 141 -3.83 8.03 12.58
CA SER A 141 -2.68 8.47 11.80
C SER A 141 -2.87 8.23 10.29
N LEU A 142 -1.95 8.74 9.48
CA LEU A 142 -1.96 8.52 8.04
C LEU A 142 -1.83 7.02 7.73
N LYS A 143 -2.66 6.53 6.83
CA LYS A 143 -2.68 5.13 6.39
C LYS A 143 -2.15 5.02 4.96
N VAL A 144 -1.17 4.15 4.74
CA VAL A 144 -0.73 3.78 3.40
C VAL A 144 -1.53 2.58 2.94
N MET A 145 -2.17 2.69 1.77
CA MET A 145 -3.06 1.67 1.22
C MET A 145 -2.66 1.33 -0.21
N ASP A 146 -2.97 0.10 -0.63
CA ASP A 146 -2.88 -0.28 -2.04
C ASP A 146 -4.00 0.34 -2.89
N ALA A 147 -3.94 0.16 -4.21
CA ALA A 147 -4.96 0.67 -5.14
C ALA A 147 -6.36 0.03 -4.94
N ASN A 148 -6.49 -1.05 -4.18
CA ASN A 148 -7.78 -1.65 -3.81
C ASN A 148 -8.28 -1.19 -2.43
N GLY A 149 -7.53 -0.33 -1.74
CA GLY A 149 -7.90 0.18 -0.42
C GLY A 149 -7.48 -0.71 0.74
N ASN A 150 -6.66 -1.74 0.51
CA ASN A 150 -6.13 -2.53 1.63
C ASN A 150 -4.98 -1.79 2.32
N ILE A 151 -5.06 -1.68 3.64
CA ILE A 151 -4.06 -0.97 4.44
C ILE A 151 -2.76 -1.79 4.50
N LEU A 152 -1.69 -1.20 4.00
CA LEU A 152 -0.33 -1.70 4.13
C LEU A 152 0.18 -1.45 5.55
N ASN A 153 0.19 -0.18 5.94
CA ASN A 153 0.60 0.24 7.28
C ASN A 153 0.06 1.63 7.61
N THR A 154 0.30 2.07 8.85
CA THR A 154 0.01 3.42 9.32
C THR A 154 1.31 4.17 9.55
N SER A 155 1.23 5.49 9.61
CA SER A 155 2.35 6.35 9.98
C SER A 155 2.59 6.40 11.49
N LEU A 156 2.12 5.38 12.24
CA LEU A 156 2.27 5.29 13.69
C LEU A 156 3.57 5.97 14.15
N ASN A 157 3.42 7.07 14.83
CA ASN A 157 4.53 7.79 15.40
C ASN A 157 4.67 7.42 16.87
N THR A 158 5.75 6.76 17.19
CA THR A 158 6.27 6.76 18.56
C THR A 158 6.89 8.11 18.93
N GLU A 159 7.06 8.99 17.94
CA GLU A 159 7.60 10.35 18.08
C GLU A 159 6.48 11.39 17.84
N TYR A 160 6.56 12.52 18.52
CA TYR A 160 5.59 13.63 18.41
C TYR A 160 5.55 14.29 17.03
N VAL A 161 6.52 14.01 16.16
CA VAL A 161 6.67 14.63 14.83
C VAL A 161 6.92 13.56 13.78
N LEU A 162 6.09 13.53 12.74
CA LEU A 162 6.23 12.59 11.64
C LEU A 162 7.35 13.00 10.67
N ASP A 163 8.36 12.15 10.46
CA ASP A 163 9.36 12.37 9.40
C ASP A 163 8.81 11.88 8.04
N LEU A 164 8.31 12.83 7.24
CA LEU A 164 7.76 12.55 5.90
C LEU A 164 8.80 11.96 4.95
N THR A 165 10.07 12.32 5.10
CA THR A 165 11.14 11.75 4.26
C THR A 165 11.27 10.25 4.51
N VAL A 166 11.16 9.82 5.76
CA VAL A 166 11.19 8.39 6.14
C VAL A 166 9.94 7.68 5.61
N LEU A 167 8.75 8.29 5.78
CA LEU A 167 7.49 7.76 5.28
C LEU A 167 7.55 7.54 3.76
N ILE A 168 7.97 8.56 3.01
CA ILE A 168 8.05 8.51 1.55
C ILE A 168 9.07 7.46 1.11
N ASN A 169 10.28 7.48 1.65
CA ASN A 169 11.32 6.52 1.28
C ASN A 169 10.90 5.07 1.53
N LYS A 170 10.06 4.82 2.54
CA LYS A 170 9.61 3.47 2.86
C LYS A 170 8.38 3.07 2.04
N TYR A 171 7.43 3.98 1.83
CA TYR A 171 6.07 3.62 1.39
C TYR A 171 5.66 4.19 0.03
N ALA A 172 6.43 5.10 -0.58
CA ALA A 172 6.14 5.57 -1.94
C ALA A 172 6.55 4.51 -2.96
N LEU A 173 5.79 3.42 -3.03
CA LEU A 173 6.07 2.29 -3.90
C LEU A 173 5.52 2.54 -5.30
N ASN A 174 6.33 2.23 -6.31
CA ASN A 174 5.85 2.15 -7.69
C ASN A 174 5.14 0.80 -7.90
N THR A 175 3.83 0.85 -8.13
CA THR A 175 2.97 -0.33 -8.26
C THR A 175 2.76 -0.79 -9.70
N SER A 176 3.51 -0.27 -10.66
CA SER A 176 3.40 -0.65 -12.09
C SER A 176 3.55 -2.16 -12.32
N TYR A 177 4.39 -2.81 -11.52
CA TYR A 177 4.56 -4.26 -11.54
C TYR A 177 3.28 -5.03 -11.19
N LEU A 178 2.38 -4.45 -10.40
CA LEU A 178 1.11 -5.05 -9.96
C LEU A 178 -0.07 -4.69 -10.88
N LYS A 179 0.12 -3.73 -11.79
CA LYS A 179 -0.96 -3.03 -12.50
C LYS A 179 -1.93 -3.96 -13.22
N GLN A 180 -1.41 -4.93 -13.98
CA GLN A 180 -2.25 -5.82 -14.78
C GLN A 180 -3.15 -6.69 -13.90
N GLU A 181 -2.62 -7.26 -12.84
CA GLU A 181 -3.37 -8.10 -11.92
C GLU A 181 -4.37 -7.31 -11.07
N LEU A 182 -4.02 -6.07 -10.69
CA LEU A 182 -4.95 -5.14 -10.05
C LEU A 182 -6.11 -4.78 -10.98
N LEU A 183 -5.86 -4.53 -12.27
CA LEU A 183 -6.91 -4.28 -13.26
C LEU A 183 -7.81 -5.49 -13.46
N ASN A 184 -7.24 -6.69 -13.59
CA ASN A 184 -7.98 -7.92 -13.76
C ASN A 184 -8.88 -8.22 -12.55
N TYR A 185 -8.34 -8.07 -11.34
CA TYR A 185 -9.07 -8.26 -10.09
C TYR A 185 -10.23 -7.25 -9.94
N ARG A 186 -10.02 -5.99 -10.31
CA ARG A 186 -11.09 -4.97 -10.27
C ARG A 186 -12.16 -5.18 -11.31
N LYS A 187 -11.79 -5.70 -12.48
CA LYS A 187 -12.75 -6.00 -13.56
C LYS A 187 -13.67 -7.15 -13.18
N GLU A 188 -13.11 -8.20 -12.59
CA GLU A 188 -13.86 -9.39 -12.20
C GLU A 188 -13.16 -10.07 -11.01
N ARG A 189 -13.82 -10.10 -9.86
CA ARG A 189 -13.32 -10.66 -8.61
C ARG A 189 -13.63 -12.14 -8.53
N THR A 190 -12.80 -12.96 -9.17
CA THR A 190 -12.88 -14.43 -9.18
C THR A 190 -11.73 -15.03 -8.39
N PHE A 191 -11.81 -16.36 -8.15
CA PHE A 191 -10.71 -17.12 -7.59
C PHE A 191 -9.39 -16.88 -8.34
N TYR A 192 -9.39 -16.97 -9.68
CA TYR A 192 -8.17 -16.86 -10.46
C TYR A 192 -7.57 -15.45 -10.46
N THR A 193 -8.38 -14.42 -10.64
CA THR A 193 -7.88 -13.04 -10.60
C THR A 193 -7.31 -12.69 -9.23
N THR A 194 -7.92 -13.20 -8.15
CA THR A 194 -7.44 -13.02 -6.78
C THR A 194 -6.15 -13.81 -6.52
N LEU A 195 -6.08 -15.07 -6.98
CA LEU A 195 -4.87 -15.90 -6.88
C LEU A 195 -3.68 -15.28 -7.61
N TYR A 196 -3.90 -14.78 -8.83
CA TYR A 196 -2.84 -14.13 -9.61
C TYR A 196 -2.35 -12.84 -8.94
N LEU A 197 -3.27 -12.04 -8.42
CA LEU A 197 -2.91 -10.84 -7.67
C LEU A 197 -2.13 -11.18 -6.40
N ALA A 198 -2.56 -12.20 -5.64
CA ALA A 198 -1.83 -12.69 -4.47
C ALA A 198 -0.41 -13.11 -4.82
N SER A 199 -0.26 -13.91 -5.90
CA SER A 199 1.05 -14.35 -6.40
C SER A 199 1.93 -13.16 -6.82
N ARG A 200 1.34 -12.18 -7.50
CA ARG A 200 2.06 -10.98 -7.94
C ARG A 200 2.53 -10.12 -6.78
N TYR A 201 1.75 -10.01 -5.68
CA TYR A 201 2.20 -9.35 -4.45
C TYR A 201 3.36 -10.07 -3.77
N VAL A 202 3.35 -11.42 -3.72
CA VAL A 202 4.49 -12.19 -3.20
C VAL A 202 5.73 -11.90 -4.04
N GLU A 203 5.63 -11.92 -5.36
CA GLU A 203 6.74 -11.59 -6.26
C GLU A 203 7.23 -10.15 -6.08
N PHE A 204 6.31 -9.19 -5.98
CA PHE A 204 6.62 -7.79 -5.74
C PHE A 204 7.47 -7.60 -4.48
N GLY A 205 7.21 -8.38 -3.44
CA GLY A 205 8.02 -8.39 -2.21
C GLY A 205 9.51 -8.63 -2.45
N PHE A 206 9.90 -9.43 -3.45
CA PHE A 206 11.32 -9.63 -3.78
C PHE A 206 11.99 -8.40 -4.40
N TYR A 207 11.22 -7.52 -5.06
CA TYR A 207 11.73 -6.30 -5.69
C TYR A 207 11.69 -5.08 -4.75
N THR A 208 11.11 -5.22 -3.55
CA THR A 208 11.04 -4.15 -2.57
C THR A 208 12.21 -4.20 -1.59
N HIS A 209 12.47 -3.06 -0.94
CA HIS A 209 13.47 -3.00 0.12
C HIS A 209 13.08 -3.91 1.29
N SER A 210 14.06 -4.53 1.95
CA SER A 210 13.84 -5.52 3.01
C SER A 210 12.97 -5.01 4.17
N SER A 211 13.03 -3.72 4.48
CA SER A 211 12.27 -3.09 5.57
C SER A 211 10.75 -3.05 5.33
N ILE A 212 10.28 -3.16 4.07
CA ILE A 212 8.85 -3.14 3.74
C ILE A 212 8.27 -4.52 3.40
N ARG A 213 9.15 -5.51 3.22
CA ARG A 213 8.72 -6.87 2.85
C ARG A 213 7.68 -7.48 3.79
N PRO A 214 7.74 -7.29 5.14
CA PRO A 214 6.70 -7.80 6.03
C PRO A 214 5.31 -7.27 5.69
N GLU A 215 5.19 -5.97 5.43
CA GLU A 215 3.93 -5.32 5.09
C GLU A 215 3.40 -5.79 3.71
N ILE A 216 4.28 -6.00 2.73
CA ILE A 216 3.90 -6.57 1.42
C ILE A 216 3.41 -8.01 1.58
N VAL A 217 4.03 -8.80 2.44
CA VAL A 217 3.58 -10.16 2.79
C VAL A 217 2.21 -10.13 3.44
N ASP A 218 1.95 -9.16 4.33
CA ASP A 218 0.64 -8.99 4.94
C ASP A 218 -0.44 -8.68 3.88
N LEU A 219 -0.14 -7.80 2.90
CA LEU A 219 -1.05 -7.54 1.77
C LEU A 219 -1.30 -8.80 0.94
N SER A 220 -0.25 -9.52 0.58
CA SER A 220 -0.41 -10.76 -0.19
C SER A 220 -1.27 -11.80 0.55
N SER A 221 -1.13 -11.86 1.89
CA SER A 221 -1.93 -12.75 2.75
C SER A 221 -3.41 -12.41 2.74
N ILE A 222 -3.77 -11.13 2.57
CA ILE A 222 -5.16 -10.70 2.41
C ILE A 222 -5.76 -11.38 1.16
N TYR A 223 -5.07 -11.29 0.02
CA TYR A 223 -5.54 -11.88 -1.23
C TYR A 223 -5.48 -13.41 -1.23
N ILE A 224 -4.49 -14.04 -0.60
CA ILE A 224 -4.44 -15.48 -0.43
C ILE A 224 -5.66 -15.98 0.37
N ASN A 225 -6.01 -15.32 1.46
CA ASN A 225 -7.16 -15.68 2.28
C ASN A 225 -8.48 -15.46 1.53
N GLU A 226 -8.59 -14.39 0.76
CA GLU A 226 -9.74 -14.15 -0.10
C GLU A 226 -9.88 -15.22 -1.19
N ALA A 227 -8.76 -15.60 -1.84
CA ALA A 227 -8.78 -16.70 -2.81
C ALA A 227 -9.26 -18.01 -2.18
N ARG A 228 -8.88 -18.32 -0.93
CA ARG A 228 -9.42 -19.48 -0.19
C ARG A 228 -10.94 -19.41 -0.02
N VAL A 229 -11.47 -18.25 0.31
CA VAL A 229 -12.93 -18.06 0.45
C VAL A 229 -13.61 -18.24 -0.90
N LEU A 230 -13.09 -17.64 -1.97
CA LEU A 230 -13.64 -17.78 -3.32
C LEU A 230 -13.57 -19.22 -3.81
N MET A 231 -12.50 -19.97 -3.51
CA MET A 231 -12.36 -21.38 -3.86
C MET A 231 -13.46 -22.26 -3.25
N THR A 232 -14.03 -21.89 -2.10
CA THR A 232 -15.17 -22.63 -1.52
C THR A 232 -16.50 -22.34 -2.21
N ARG A 233 -16.63 -21.19 -2.86
CA ARG A 233 -17.85 -20.72 -3.50
C ARG A 233 -17.92 -21.11 -4.98
N ASP A 234 -16.76 -21.06 -5.64
CA ASP A 234 -16.67 -21.27 -7.08
C ASP A 234 -16.61 -22.77 -7.42
N SER A 235 -17.26 -23.14 -8.54
CA SER A 235 -17.11 -24.47 -9.13
C SER A 235 -15.81 -24.51 -9.92
N LEU A 236 -14.74 -25.00 -9.29
CA LEU A 236 -13.41 -25.02 -9.86
C LEU A 236 -12.97 -26.45 -10.18
N ASP A 237 -12.36 -26.61 -11.35
CA ASP A 237 -11.65 -27.84 -11.70
C ASP A 237 -10.33 -27.93 -10.90
N ASN A 238 -9.90 -29.15 -10.58
CA ASN A 238 -8.62 -29.41 -9.92
C ASN A 238 -8.42 -28.68 -8.56
N LYS A 239 -9.47 -28.57 -7.76
CA LYS A 239 -9.42 -27.92 -6.43
C LYS A 239 -8.20 -28.33 -5.59
N ALA A 240 -7.87 -29.61 -5.56
CA ALA A 240 -6.70 -30.10 -4.80
C ALA A 240 -5.38 -29.46 -5.27
N ALA A 241 -5.19 -29.25 -6.58
CA ALA A 241 -4.01 -28.60 -7.11
C ALA A 241 -3.98 -27.09 -6.76
N LEU A 242 -5.14 -26.44 -6.78
CA LEU A 242 -5.28 -25.01 -6.45
C LEU A 242 -5.11 -24.76 -4.96
N GLU A 243 -5.64 -25.62 -4.09
CA GLU A 243 -5.42 -25.54 -2.64
C GLU A 243 -3.94 -25.71 -2.29
N GLN A 244 -3.30 -26.70 -2.90
CA GLN A 244 -1.86 -26.91 -2.77
C GLN A 244 -1.06 -25.70 -3.28
N ARG A 245 -1.51 -25.03 -4.37
CA ARG A 245 -0.89 -23.81 -4.90
C ARG A 245 -0.96 -22.67 -3.90
N LEU A 246 -2.11 -22.45 -3.24
CA LEU A 246 -2.27 -21.45 -2.18
C LEU A 246 -1.36 -21.73 -0.99
N GLU A 247 -1.21 -23.00 -0.59
CA GLU A 247 -0.30 -23.36 0.48
C GLU A 247 1.18 -23.11 0.10
N LEU A 248 1.55 -23.39 -1.13
CA LEU A 248 2.89 -23.09 -1.65
C LEU A 248 3.16 -21.58 -1.70
N LEU A 249 2.17 -20.74 -2.04
CA LEU A 249 2.30 -19.28 -1.95
C LEU A 249 2.53 -18.81 -0.52
N ASP A 250 1.82 -19.37 0.47
CA ASP A 250 2.08 -19.07 1.88
C ASP A 250 3.50 -19.46 2.32
N ILE A 251 4.08 -20.46 1.69
CA ILE A 251 5.47 -20.85 1.96
C ILE A 251 6.43 -19.88 1.29
N GLU A 252 6.15 -19.48 0.04
CA GLU A 252 6.97 -18.52 -0.71
C GLU A 252 7.10 -17.17 0.02
N GLN A 253 6.08 -16.71 0.73
CA GLN A 253 6.16 -15.54 1.62
C GLN A 253 7.34 -15.63 2.60
N SER A 254 7.68 -16.84 3.04
CA SER A 254 8.83 -17.03 3.91
C SER A 254 10.18 -16.86 3.20
N LEU A 255 10.25 -17.00 1.86
CA LEU A 255 11.42 -16.59 1.07
C LEU A 255 11.52 -15.07 0.99
N VAL A 256 10.41 -14.37 0.75
CA VAL A 256 10.36 -12.89 0.75
C VAL A 256 10.93 -12.34 2.06
N LEU A 257 10.59 -12.98 3.18
CA LEU A 257 11.05 -12.60 4.52
C LEU A 257 12.47 -13.13 4.86
N ASN A 258 13.18 -13.68 3.88
CA ASN A 258 14.51 -14.27 4.07
C ASN A 258 14.57 -15.32 5.21
N LYS A 259 13.58 -16.25 5.24
CA LYS A 259 13.48 -17.33 6.23
C LYS A 259 13.62 -18.73 5.60
N PRO A 260 14.75 -19.04 4.93
CA PRO A 260 14.90 -20.26 4.12
C PRO A 260 14.77 -21.55 4.94
N LYS A 261 15.20 -21.58 6.20
CA LYS A 261 15.00 -22.74 7.09
C LYS A 261 13.51 -23.05 7.33
N LYS A 262 12.67 -21.99 7.45
CA LYS A 262 11.22 -22.15 7.60
C LYS A 262 10.59 -22.71 6.32
N VAL A 263 11.06 -22.25 5.15
CA VAL A 263 10.63 -22.77 3.84
C VAL A 263 10.87 -24.26 3.75
N ILE A 264 12.12 -24.72 3.94
CA ILE A 264 12.46 -26.15 3.85
C ILE A 264 11.64 -26.98 4.83
N ARG A 265 11.49 -26.51 6.08
CA ARG A 265 10.69 -27.23 7.09
C ARG A 265 9.23 -27.40 6.68
N ARG A 266 8.64 -26.38 6.03
CA ARG A 266 7.24 -26.46 5.54
C ARG A 266 7.12 -27.32 4.31
N LEU A 267 8.04 -27.19 3.33
CA LEU A 267 8.04 -27.99 2.10
C LEU A 267 8.19 -29.49 2.37
N LYS A 268 8.94 -29.89 3.39
CA LYS A 268 9.10 -31.31 3.79
C LYS A 268 7.79 -31.96 4.27
N ARG A 269 6.72 -31.21 4.49
CA ARG A 269 5.39 -31.76 4.84
C ARG A 269 4.62 -32.27 3.63
N PHE A 270 4.97 -31.81 2.42
CA PHE A 270 4.39 -32.35 1.20
C PHE A 270 4.99 -33.71 0.91
N LYS A 271 4.14 -34.70 0.80
CA LYS A 271 4.54 -36.02 0.31
C LYS A 271 4.60 -35.99 -1.21
N GLU A 272 5.62 -36.62 -1.79
CA GLU A 272 5.85 -36.58 -3.24
C GLU A 272 4.69 -37.20 -4.02
N GLU A 273 4.04 -38.23 -3.46
CA GLU A 273 2.88 -38.91 -4.06
C GLU A 273 1.62 -38.04 -4.07
N GLU A 274 1.46 -37.14 -3.11
CA GLU A 274 0.30 -36.24 -2.99
C GLU A 274 0.49 -34.94 -3.81
N LEU A 275 1.71 -34.71 -4.33
CA LEU A 275 2.06 -33.49 -5.01
C LEU A 275 1.48 -33.45 -6.44
N GLN A 276 0.59 -32.50 -6.69
CA GLN A 276 -0.01 -32.29 -8.01
C GLN A 276 1.05 -31.88 -9.04
N GLY A 277 1.00 -32.50 -10.22
CA GLY A 277 2.01 -32.31 -11.27
C GLY A 277 2.28 -30.85 -11.63
N ALA A 278 1.23 -30.02 -11.71
CA ALA A 278 1.33 -28.60 -12.00
C ALA A 278 2.10 -27.78 -10.96
N ASN A 279 2.24 -28.28 -9.72
CA ASN A 279 2.93 -27.59 -8.62
C ASN A 279 4.40 -28.05 -8.42
N LYS A 280 4.83 -29.14 -9.10
CA LYS A 280 6.19 -29.66 -8.96
C LYS A 280 7.29 -28.65 -9.32
N PRO A 281 7.20 -27.88 -10.43
CA PRO A 281 8.22 -26.88 -10.74
C PRO A 281 8.32 -25.78 -9.68
N PHE A 282 7.17 -25.31 -9.17
CA PHE A 282 7.12 -24.27 -8.15
C PHE A 282 7.72 -24.74 -6.81
N LEU A 283 7.43 -25.99 -6.42
CA LEU A 283 8.06 -26.59 -5.24
C LEU A 283 9.58 -26.72 -5.42
N ALA A 284 10.02 -27.16 -6.61
CA ALA A 284 11.45 -27.28 -6.93
C ALA A 284 12.18 -25.93 -6.87
N PHE A 285 11.55 -24.87 -7.40
CA PHE A 285 12.05 -23.50 -7.30
C PHE A 285 12.29 -23.10 -5.83
N MET A 286 11.30 -23.33 -4.96
CA MET A 286 11.41 -22.94 -3.55
C MET A 286 12.49 -23.74 -2.81
N TYR A 287 12.61 -25.05 -3.04
CA TYR A 287 13.69 -25.86 -2.46
C TYR A 287 15.06 -25.39 -2.91
N PHE A 288 15.23 -25.21 -4.22
CA PHE A 288 16.50 -24.74 -4.77
C PHE A 288 16.90 -23.39 -4.17
N THR A 289 15.99 -22.40 -4.20
CA THR A 289 16.24 -21.07 -3.69
C THR A 289 16.59 -21.11 -2.20
N ALA A 290 15.82 -21.87 -1.40
CA ALA A 290 16.06 -21.96 0.04
C ALA A 290 17.39 -22.63 0.39
N TYR A 291 17.78 -23.72 -0.32
CA TYR A 291 19.06 -24.36 -0.09
C TYR A 291 20.24 -23.47 -0.52
N ARG A 292 20.10 -22.75 -1.64
CA ARG A 292 21.11 -21.78 -2.08
C ARG A 292 21.30 -20.64 -1.07
N LEU A 293 20.23 -20.09 -0.53
CA LEU A 293 20.30 -19.08 0.54
C LEU A 293 20.97 -19.62 1.81
N LEU A 294 20.88 -20.91 2.07
CA LEU A 294 21.57 -21.58 3.18
C LEU A 294 23.01 -22.03 2.84
N ARG A 295 23.45 -21.78 1.60
CA ARG A 295 24.76 -22.25 1.06
C ARG A 295 24.91 -23.79 1.08
N ASP A 296 23.79 -24.51 1.00
CA ASP A 296 23.75 -25.96 0.92
C ASP A 296 23.72 -26.41 -0.54
N GLU A 297 24.88 -26.36 -1.20
CA GLU A 297 25.02 -26.67 -2.63
C GLU A 297 24.64 -28.09 -2.96
N LYS A 298 24.90 -29.03 -2.06
CA LYS A 298 24.62 -30.46 -2.25
C LYS A 298 23.13 -30.70 -2.43
N ASN A 299 22.31 -30.15 -1.53
CA ASN A 299 20.86 -30.27 -1.60
C ASN A 299 20.27 -29.39 -2.70
N ALA A 300 20.83 -28.20 -2.97
CA ALA A 300 20.38 -27.34 -4.06
C ALA A 300 20.54 -28.04 -5.43
N ALA A 301 21.66 -28.77 -5.67
CA ALA A 301 21.92 -29.46 -6.93
C ALA A 301 20.83 -30.49 -7.30
N VAL A 302 20.22 -31.15 -6.30
CA VAL A 302 19.12 -32.11 -6.51
C VAL A 302 17.90 -31.47 -7.18
N TRP A 303 17.66 -30.19 -6.89
CA TRP A 303 16.49 -29.47 -7.37
C TRP A 303 16.73 -28.67 -8.65
N ARG A 304 18.00 -28.39 -8.99
CA ARG A 304 18.36 -27.58 -10.16
C ARG A 304 17.79 -28.12 -11.48
N SER A 305 17.78 -29.41 -11.71
CA SER A 305 17.27 -30.02 -12.94
C SER A 305 15.74 -30.05 -13.02
N LYS A 306 15.05 -29.74 -11.93
CA LYS A 306 13.60 -29.78 -11.82
C LYS A 306 12.96 -28.40 -11.94
N ILE A 307 13.76 -27.33 -12.09
CA ILE A 307 13.30 -25.94 -12.18
C ILE A 307 13.20 -25.52 -13.64
N SER A 308 12.18 -24.74 -14.00
CA SER A 308 12.08 -24.07 -15.31
C SER A 308 13.17 -23.00 -15.46
N SER A 309 13.52 -22.62 -16.71
CA SER A 309 14.48 -21.53 -16.96
C SER A 309 14.04 -20.22 -16.33
N VAL A 310 12.75 -19.88 -16.45
CA VAL A 310 12.17 -18.64 -15.88
C VAL A 310 12.27 -18.64 -14.35
N ASP A 311 11.92 -19.75 -13.70
CA ASP A 311 12.03 -19.87 -12.25
C ASP A 311 13.48 -19.87 -11.76
N PHE A 312 14.41 -20.35 -12.60
CA PHE A 312 15.84 -20.31 -12.29
C PHE A 312 16.36 -18.87 -12.24
N ASP A 313 16.00 -18.04 -13.22
CA ASP A 313 16.39 -16.63 -13.24
C ASP A 313 15.80 -15.87 -12.04
N LYS A 314 14.55 -16.15 -11.69
CA LYS A 314 13.90 -15.62 -10.48
C LYS A 314 14.65 -16.07 -9.21
N ALA A 315 15.03 -17.34 -9.10
CA ALA A 315 15.79 -17.86 -7.97
C ALA A 315 17.15 -17.16 -7.83
N MET A 316 17.89 -17.01 -8.95
CA MET A 316 19.18 -16.33 -8.95
C MET A 316 19.06 -14.85 -8.56
N PHE A 317 18.00 -14.17 -9.00
CA PHE A 317 17.70 -12.80 -8.55
C PHE A 317 17.51 -12.74 -7.02
N ILE A 318 16.69 -13.63 -6.46
CA ILE A 318 16.44 -13.71 -5.01
C ILE A 318 17.72 -13.97 -4.23
N ILE A 319 18.53 -14.94 -4.69
CA ILE A 319 19.79 -15.32 -4.02
C ILE A 319 20.79 -14.16 -4.01
N LYS A 320 20.86 -13.41 -5.11
CA LYS A 320 21.80 -12.27 -5.23
C LYS A 320 21.41 -11.09 -4.33
N ASN A 321 20.11 -10.90 -4.05
CA ASN A 321 19.59 -9.73 -3.34
C ASN A 321 19.19 -10.02 -1.88
N ASN A 322 19.55 -11.16 -1.33
CA ASN A 322 19.42 -11.55 0.07
C ASN A 322 20.72 -12.09 0.65
#